data_616ec714ab1f1f324d162873c16d209f
#
_entry.id   616ec714ab1f1f324d162873c16d209f
#
_cell.length_a   1.000
_cell.length_b   1.000
_cell.length_c   1.000
_cell.angle_alpha   90.00
_cell.angle_beta   90.00
_cell.angle_gamma   90.00
#
_symmetry.space_group_name_H-M   'P 1'
#
loop_
_entity.id
_entity.type
_entity.pdbx_description
1 polymer ?
#
loop_
_entity_poly.entity_id
_entity_poly.type
_entity_poly.pdbx_seq_one_letter_code
_entity_poly.pdbx_strand_id
1 'polypeptide(L)'
;MMRLLLSLLLLLSFLQINAQTYPKVILLGDYPDPSIMRDGKDYYMTHSPFYYAPGFLIWHSQDLMNWEPLCRVMPQYEGSAMAPDLLKYKDTYYIYYPAAGTNWVMWAKDIRGPWSLPVDLKVGGIDPGHVVDREGNRYLYVDKGEVIRLTEDGLATVGEKKKVYDGWKYPDHWDTECMCLELSLIHISEPTRHSLI
;
A
#
# COMPACT_ATOMS: atom_id res chain seq x y z
N MET A 1 19.62 56.58 -14.98
CA MET A 1 19.31 55.80 -13.77
C MET A 1 18.15 54.82 -13.94
N MET A 2 16.97 55.31 -14.36
CA MET A 2 15.76 54.45 -14.54
C MET A 2 15.91 53.30 -15.52
N ARG A 3 16.61 53.51 -16.66
CA ARG A 3 16.88 52.44 -17.64
C ARG A 3 17.82 51.33 -17.14
N LEU A 4 18.80 51.68 -16.32
CA LEU A 4 19.69 50.68 -15.69
C LEU A 4 18.96 49.85 -14.64
N LEU A 5 18.05 50.45 -13.87
CA LEU A 5 17.22 49.73 -12.91
C LEU A 5 16.26 48.75 -13.58
N LEU A 6 15.66 49.16 -14.72
CA LEU A 6 14.79 48.24 -15.48
C LEU A 6 15.56 47.08 -16.09
N SER A 7 16.78 47.29 -16.57
CA SER A 7 17.62 46.24 -17.12
C SER A 7 18.07 45.27 -16.04
N LEU A 8 18.34 45.75 -14.82
CA LEU A 8 18.72 44.91 -13.68
C LEU A 8 17.55 44.08 -13.18
N LEU A 9 16.33 44.62 -13.14
CA LEU A 9 15.10 43.90 -12.78
C LEU A 9 14.77 42.82 -13.83
N LEU A 10 14.97 43.09 -15.11
CA LEU A 10 14.81 42.09 -16.17
C LEU A 10 15.85 40.98 -16.08
N LEU A 11 17.09 41.30 -15.75
CA LEU A 11 18.12 40.25 -15.53
C LEU A 11 17.82 39.37 -14.29
N LEU A 12 17.30 39.95 -13.22
CA LEU A 12 16.91 39.22 -12.02
C LEU A 12 15.68 38.31 -12.25
N SER A 13 14.79 38.66 -13.17
CA SER A 13 13.66 37.80 -13.51
C SER A 13 14.05 36.56 -14.33
N PHE A 14 15.20 36.58 -15.01
CA PHE A 14 15.73 35.41 -15.70
C PHE A 14 16.54 34.46 -14.81
N LEU A 15 16.81 34.86 -13.57
CA LEU A 15 17.43 33.99 -12.56
C LEU A 15 16.42 33.18 -11.77
N GLN A 16 15.25 32.86 -12.34
CA GLN A 16 14.47 31.74 -11.85
C GLN A 16 15.23 30.47 -12.24
N ILE A 17 16.18 30.14 -11.41
CA ILE A 17 16.77 28.82 -11.38
C ILE A 17 15.60 27.88 -11.13
N ASN A 18 15.12 27.22 -12.18
CA ASN A 18 14.33 26.01 -12.02
C ASN A 18 15.26 25.04 -11.29
N ALA A 19 15.23 25.09 -9.96
CA ALA A 19 15.81 24.03 -9.17
C ALA A 19 15.05 22.78 -9.57
N GLN A 20 15.63 22.01 -10.44
CA GLN A 20 15.15 20.69 -10.80
C GLN A 20 15.21 19.90 -9.50
N THR A 21 14.08 19.81 -8.81
CA THR A 21 13.98 19.03 -7.60
C THR A 21 14.08 17.57 -8.03
N TYR A 22 15.27 17.04 -7.94
CA TYR A 22 15.46 15.60 -8.05
C TYR A 22 14.62 14.92 -6.97
N PRO A 23 13.97 13.79 -7.29
CA PRO A 23 13.25 13.02 -6.28
C PRO A 23 14.18 12.76 -5.10
N LYS A 24 13.75 13.16 -3.90
CA LYS A 24 14.51 12.89 -2.69
C LYS A 24 14.39 11.40 -2.37
N VAL A 25 15.50 10.72 -2.23
CA VAL A 25 15.51 9.35 -1.71
C VAL A 25 15.09 9.40 -0.24
N ILE A 26 13.99 8.75 0.10
CA ILE A 26 13.42 8.74 1.45
C ILE A 26 14.08 7.65 2.29
N LEU A 27 14.24 6.45 1.71
CA LEU A 27 14.93 5.31 2.32
C LEU A 27 15.94 4.75 1.34
N LEU A 28 17.17 4.53 1.81
CA LEU A 28 18.21 3.85 1.03
C LEU A 28 18.07 2.34 1.27
N GLY A 29 17.92 1.58 0.20
CA GLY A 29 17.82 0.13 0.26
C GLY A 29 16.81 -0.42 -0.74
N ASP A 30 16.55 -1.71 -0.62
CA ASP A 30 15.56 -2.44 -1.41
C ASP A 30 14.34 -2.71 -0.54
N TYR A 31 13.29 -1.94 -0.78
CA TYR A 31 12.02 -2.00 -0.04
C TYR A 31 10.86 -2.07 -1.04
N PRO A 32 10.72 -3.19 -1.75
CA PRO A 32 9.70 -3.34 -2.78
C PRO A 32 8.30 -3.46 -2.20
N ASP A 33 7.30 -3.14 -3.02
CA ASP A 33 5.88 -3.26 -2.72
C ASP A 33 5.49 -2.54 -1.41
N PRO A 34 5.82 -1.25 -1.24
CA PRO A 34 5.52 -0.56 0.00
C PRO A 34 4.02 -0.35 0.16
N SER A 35 3.47 -0.80 1.28
CA SER A 35 2.12 -0.49 1.73
C SER A 35 2.16 0.52 2.86
N ILE A 36 1.44 1.64 2.69
CA ILE A 36 1.44 2.75 3.64
C ILE A 36 0.02 3.00 4.13
N MET A 37 -0.14 3.09 5.43
CA MET A 37 -1.39 3.50 6.05
C MET A 37 -1.20 4.71 6.96
N ARG A 38 -2.29 5.45 7.20
CA ARG A 38 -2.36 6.55 8.15
C ARG A 38 -3.25 6.20 9.34
N ASP A 39 -2.78 6.51 10.54
CA ASP A 39 -3.57 6.45 11.76
C ASP A 39 -3.39 7.74 12.57
N GLY A 40 -4.41 8.59 12.53
CA GLY A 40 -4.34 9.92 13.11
C GLY A 40 -3.28 10.80 12.44
N LYS A 41 -2.23 11.16 13.18
CA LYS A 41 -1.08 11.93 12.69
C LYS A 41 0.11 11.07 12.27
N ASP A 42 0.02 9.79 12.51
CA ASP A 42 1.11 8.85 12.30
C ASP A 42 0.92 8.08 10.98
N TYR A 43 2.01 7.81 10.30
CA TYR A 43 2.07 6.98 9.11
C TYR A 43 2.88 5.74 9.40
N TYR A 44 2.40 4.62 8.91
CA TYR A 44 3.07 3.32 9.03
C TYR A 44 3.25 2.72 7.66
N MET A 45 4.39 2.11 7.43
CA MET A 45 4.73 1.47 6.18
C MET A 45 5.33 0.10 6.44
N THR A 46 5.00 -0.85 5.60
CA THR A 46 5.72 -2.12 5.48
C THR A 46 6.00 -2.42 4.00
N HIS A 47 6.78 -3.45 3.72
CA HIS A 47 7.19 -3.81 2.37
C HIS A 47 7.41 -5.32 2.27
N SER A 48 7.60 -5.84 1.07
CA SER A 48 7.91 -7.24 0.85
C SER A 48 9.20 -7.66 1.52
N PRO A 49 9.17 -8.60 2.47
CA PRO A 49 10.38 -9.14 3.09
C PRO A 49 10.98 -10.31 2.32
N PHE A 50 10.25 -10.90 1.36
CA PHE A 50 10.60 -12.12 0.64
C PHE A 50 11.06 -13.24 1.59
N TYR A 51 12.34 -13.57 1.57
CA TYR A 51 12.95 -14.63 2.39
C TYR A 51 13.62 -14.11 3.66
N TYR A 52 13.55 -12.80 3.93
CA TYR A 52 14.16 -12.24 5.14
C TYR A 52 13.25 -12.45 6.35
N ALA A 53 13.83 -13.05 7.40
CA ALA A 53 13.17 -13.24 8.69
C ALA A 53 13.98 -12.56 9.81
N PRO A 54 13.31 -11.96 10.79
CA PRO A 54 11.87 -11.73 10.93
C PRO A 54 11.33 -10.81 9.83
N GLY A 55 10.19 -11.17 9.23
CA GLY A 55 9.58 -10.43 8.13
C GLY A 55 8.72 -9.26 8.55
N PHE A 56 8.26 -8.49 7.56
CA PHE A 56 7.43 -7.31 7.68
C PHE A 56 7.93 -6.30 8.72
N LEU A 57 9.01 -5.62 8.38
CA LEU A 57 9.46 -4.46 9.14
C LEU A 57 8.41 -3.34 9.01
N ILE A 58 7.86 -2.91 10.14
CA ILE A 58 7.02 -1.73 10.20
C ILE A 58 7.91 -0.51 10.40
N TRP A 59 7.74 0.47 9.54
CA TRP A 59 8.32 1.80 9.63
C TRP A 59 7.28 2.78 10.15
N HIS A 60 7.71 3.78 10.87
CA HIS A 60 6.89 4.87 11.37
C HIS A 60 7.39 6.22 10.88
N SER A 61 6.45 7.11 10.55
CA SER A 61 6.73 8.50 10.19
C SER A 61 5.59 9.41 10.62
N GLN A 62 5.86 10.69 10.80
CA GLN A 62 4.84 11.73 10.99
C GLN A 62 4.77 12.74 9.83
N ASP A 63 5.67 12.62 8.85
CA ASP A 63 5.80 13.57 7.76
C ASP A 63 5.98 12.93 6.37
N LEU A 64 5.98 11.58 6.30
CA LEU A 64 6.24 10.78 5.09
C LEU A 64 7.67 10.94 4.53
N MET A 65 8.50 11.74 5.16
CA MET A 65 9.86 12.03 4.70
C MET A 65 10.93 11.39 5.57
N ASN A 66 10.66 11.31 6.87
CA ASN A 66 11.57 10.74 7.85
C ASN A 66 10.93 9.48 8.43
N TRP A 67 11.54 8.34 8.16
CA TRP A 67 11.04 7.04 8.55
C TRP A 67 11.98 6.37 9.54
N GLU A 68 11.42 5.85 10.62
CA GLU A 68 12.14 5.10 11.65
C GLU A 68 11.62 3.67 11.73
N PRO A 69 12.50 2.67 11.86
CA PRO A 69 12.06 1.29 12.06
C PRO A 69 11.37 1.16 13.41
N LEU A 70 10.18 0.58 13.41
CA LEU A 70 9.34 0.48 14.60
C LEU A 70 9.37 -0.92 15.23
N CYS A 71 9.00 -1.93 14.46
CA CYS A 71 8.96 -3.33 14.90
C CYS A 71 8.99 -4.29 13.71
N ARG A 72 9.23 -5.56 13.99
CA ARG A 72 9.09 -6.66 13.04
C ARG A 72 7.92 -7.54 13.45
N VAL A 73 7.12 -7.94 12.47
CA VAL A 73 5.80 -8.54 12.69
C VAL A 73 5.86 -10.06 12.61
N MET A 74 6.47 -10.59 11.57
CA MET A 74 6.46 -12.01 11.25
C MET A 74 7.71 -12.70 11.80
N PRO A 75 7.61 -13.41 12.94
CA PRO A 75 8.78 -14.04 13.56
C PRO A 75 9.23 -15.31 12.84
N GLN A 76 8.31 -15.96 12.13
CA GLN A 76 8.53 -17.21 11.44
C GLN A 76 8.37 -17.03 9.92
N TYR A 77 8.98 -17.92 9.18
CA TYR A 77 8.97 -17.94 7.74
C TYR A 77 7.89 -18.90 7.22
N GLU A 78 6.89 -18.34 6.52
CA GLU A 78 5.81 -19.13 5.92
C GLU A 78 5.99 -19.31 4.39
N GLY A 79 7.17 -18.98 3.88
CA GLY A 79 7.46 -18.89 2.46
C GLY A 79 7.83 -17.49 2.05
N SER A 80 8.14 -17.28 0.76
CA SER A 80 8.42 -15.93 0.25
C SER A 80 7.19 -15.04 0.41
N ALA A 81 7.20 -14.19 1.42
CA ALA A 81 6.13 -13.23 1.67
C ALA A 81 6.34 -11.98 0.82
N MET A 82 5.30 -11.54 0.12
CA MET A 82 5.39 -10.45 -0.86
C MET A 82 4.23 -9.48 -0.66
N ALA A 83 4.29 -8.34 -1.33
CA ALA A 83 3.23 -7.35 -1.54
C ALA A 83 2.19 -7.27 -0.41
N PRO A 84 2.59 -6.84 0.78
CA PRO A 84 1.67 -6.77 1.92
C PRO A 84 0.67 -5.64 1.74
N ASP A 85 -0.55 -5.84 2.23
CA ASP A 85 -1.53 -4.77 2.47
C ASP A 85 -1.62 -4.51 3.98
N LEU A 86 -1.05 -3.40 4.42
CA LEU A 86 -1.07 -2.93 5.81
C LEU A 86 -2.22 -1.97 6.00
N LEU A 87 -3.14 -2.29 6.87
CA LEU A 87 -4.30 -1.45 7.14
C LEU A 87 -4.73 -1.47 8.61
N LYS A 88 -5.57 -0.49 8.96
CA LYS A 88 -6.35 -0.49 10.20
C LYS A 88 -7.83 -0.55 9.88
N TYR A 89 -8.54 -1.51 10.45
CA TYR A 89 -9.99 -1.58 10.38
C TYR A 89 -10.57 -1.56 11.79
N LYS A 90 -11.41 -0.56 12.07
CA LYS A 90 -11.87 -0.24 13.42
C LYS A 90 -10.65 0.00 14.34
N ASP A 91 -10.49 -0.82 15.34
CA ASP A 91 -9.42 -0.74 16.36
C ASP A 91 -8.36 -1.85 16.21
N THR A 92 -8.25 -2.45 15.04
CA THR A 92 -7.36 -3.58 14.79
C THR A 92 -6.53 -3.32 13.53
N TYR A 93 -5.23 -3.60 13.62
CA TYR A 93 -4.29 -3.57 12.51
C TYR A 93 -4.23 -4.94 11.86
N TYR A 94 -4.10 -4.96 10.54
CA TYR A 94 -4.00 -6.16 9.72
C TYR A 94 -2.86 -6.03 8.72
N ILE A 95 -2.25 -7.15 8.40
CA ILE A 95 -1.39 -7.30 7.24
C ILE A 95 -1.89 -8.52 6.47
N TYR A 96 -2.41 -8.29 5.26
CA TYR A 96 -2.70 -9.34 4.30
C TYR A 96 -1.51 -9.49 3.37
N TYR A 97 -1.12 -10.71 3.04
CA TYR A 97 0.04 -10.95 2.18
C TYR A 97 -0.01 -12.32 1.52
N PRO A 98 0.52 -12.47 0.29
CA PRO A 98 0.68 -13.75 -0.35
C PRO A 98 1.99 -14.41 0.10
N ALA A 99 1.93 -15.69 0.38
CA ALA A 99 3.07 -16.56 0.61
C ALA A 99 2.68 -18.02 0.37
N ALA A 100 3.62 -18.85 -0.08
CA ALA A 100 3.42 -20.29 -0.28
C ALA A 100 2.16 -20.66 -1.10
N GLY A 101 1.79 -19.84 -2.08
CA GLY A 101 0.67 -20.08 -3.01
C GLY A 101 -0.72 -19.75 -2.46
N THR A 102 -0.81 -19.13 -1.28
CA THR A 102 -2.06 -18.69 -0.66
C THR A 102 -1.89 -17.30 -0.07
N ASN A 103 -2.98 -16.65 0.32
CA ASN A 103 -2.95 -15.40 1.07
C ASN A 103 -3.10 -15.68 2.57
N TRP A 104 -2.35 -14.95 3.34
CA TRP A 104 -2.31 -15.00 4.80
C TRP A 104 -2.74 -13.68 5.40
N VAL A 105 -3.16 -13.72 6.66
CA VAL A 105 -3.42 -12.51 7.43
C VAL A 105 -2.81 -12.62 8.82
N MET A 106 -2.21 -11.53 9.28
CA MET A 106 -1.82 -11.30 10.67
C MET A 106 -2.53 -10.07 11.20
N TRP A 107 -2.79 -10.02 12.49
CA TRP A 107 -3.49 -8.90 13.12
C TRP A 107 -2.93 -8.57 14.50
N ALA A 108 -3.14 -7.32 14.92
CA ALA A 108 -2.76 -6.83 16.25
C ALA A 108 -3.68 -5.70 16.71
N LYS A 109 -3.79 -5.50 18.02
CA LYS A 109 -4.49 -4.34 18.61
C LYS A 109 -3.59 -3.11 18.75
N ASP A 110 -2.29 -3.31 18.80
CA ASP A 110 -1.27 -2.26 18.78
C ASP A 110 -0.36 -2.53 17.59
N ILE A 111 0.00 -1.49 16.85
CA ILE A 111 0.88 -1.60 15.68
C ILE A 111 2.26 -2.19 16.04
N ARG A 112 2.70 -2.02 17.28
CA ARG A 112 3.93 -2.61 17.81
C ARG A 112 3.77 -4.08 18.20
N GLY A 113 2.53 -4.60 18.19
CA GLY A 113 2.20 -5.95 18.59
C GLY A 113 1.79 -6.08 20.09
N PRO A 114 1.63 -7.31 20.58
CA PRO A 114 1.99 -8.54 19.85
C PRO A 114 1.08 -8.79 18.65
N TRP A 115 1.68 -9.22 17.54
CA TRP A 115 0.95 -9.66 16.36
C TRP A 115 0.56 -11.14 16.50
N SER A 116 -0.56 -11.50 15.90
CA SER A 116 -1.04 -12.88 15.83
C SER A 116 -0.06 -13.77 15.07
N LEU A 117 -0.21 -15.08 15.21
CA LEU A 117 0.34 -16.01 14.24
C LEU A 117 -0.38 -15.82 12.89
N PRO A 118 0.28 -16.14 11.76
CA PRO A 118 -0.34 -16.11 10.44
C PRO A 118 -1.56 -17.03 10.36
N VAL A 119 -2.63 -16.53 9.74
CA VAL A 119 -3.85 -17.30 9.46
C VAL A 119 -3.94 -17.47 7.95
N ASP A 120 -4.00 -18.72 7.48
CA ASP A 120 -4.17 -19.05 6.06
C ASP A 120 -5.63 -18.79 5.62
N LEU A 121 -5.81 -17.89 4.69
CA LEU A 121 -7.11 -17.57 4.10
C LEU A 121 -7.56 -18.59 3.05
N LYS A 122 -6.68 -19.52 2.64
CA LYS A 122 -6.94 -20.57 1.64
C LYS A 122 -7.43 -20.04 0.31
N VAL A 123 -6.93 -18.87 -0.06
CA VAL A 123 -7.24 -18.21 -1.34
C VAL A 123 -5.95 -17.85 -2.03
N GLY A 124 -5.75 -18.37 -3.24
CA GLY A 124 -4.62 -18.04 -4.09
C GLY A 124 -4.79 -16.66 -4.71
N GLY A 125 -3.71 -16.19 -5.29
CA GLY A 125 -3.57 -14.88 -5.90
C GLY A 125 -2.46 -14.06 -5.24
N ILE A 126 -2.01 -13.02 -5.93
CA ILE A 126 -0.98 -12.09 -5.45
C ILE A 126 -1.58 -10.71 -5.23
N ASP A 127 -0.79 -9.83 -4.63
CA ASP A 127 -1.11 -8.41 -4.44
C ASP A 127 -2.48 -8.20 -3.78
N PRO A 128 -2.67 -8.71 -2.56
CA PRO A 128 -3.94 -8.57 -1.86
C PRO A 128 -4.21 -7.10 -1.52
N GLY A 129 -5.48 -6.72 -1.63
CA GLY A 129 -5.95 -5.39 -1.21
C GLY A 129 -7.29 -5.51 -0.48
N HIS A 130 -7.35 -5.04 0.75
CA HIS A 130 -8.55 -5.08 1.57
C HIS A 130 -9.46 -3.89 1.29
N VAL A 131 -10.74 -4.15 1.14
CA VAL A 131 -11.76 -3.11 0.98
C VAL A 131 -12.97 -3.39 1.86
N VAL A 132 -13.70 -2.31 2.17
CA VAL A 132 -14.97 -2.36 2.90
C VAL A 132 -16.03 -1.66 2.06
N ASP A 133 -17.17 -2.32 1.84
CA ASP A 133 -18.30 -1.69 1.16
C ASP A 133 -19.07 -0.73 2.08
N ARG A 134 -20.09 -0.09 1.54
CA ARG A 134 -20.92 0.87 2.30
C ARG A 134 -21.74 0.23 3.42
N GLU A 135 -22.02 -1.05 3.30
CA GLU A 135 -22.73 -1.85 4.28
C GLU A 135 -21.80 -2.40 5.38
N GLY A 136 -20.50 -2.21 5.24
CA GLY A 136 -19.49 -2.67 6.19
C GLY A 136 -19.00 -4.09 5.94
N ASN A 137 -19.35 -4.70 4.80
CA ASN A 137 -18.80 -5.99 4.43
C ASN A 137 -17.35 -5.84 3.97
N ARG A 138 -16.54 -6.80 4.34
CA ARG A 138 -15.10 -6.81 4.04
C ARG A 138 -14.82 -7.73 2.86
N TYR A 139 -13.88 -7.33 2.03
CA TYR A 139 -13.45 -8.07 0.85
C TYR A 139 -11.94 -8.02 0.71
N LEU A 140 -11.39 -9.04 0.06
CA LEU A 140 -10.01 -9.08 -0.37
C LEU A 140 -9.98 -9.15 -1.89
N TYR A 141 -9.37 -8.16 -2.52
CA TYR A 141 -9.01 -8.19 -3.93
C TYR A 141 -7.67 -8.89 -4.08
N VAL A 142 -7.51 -9.66 -5.14
CA VAL A 142 -6.27 -10.34 -5.47
C VAL A 142 -6.09 -10.38 -7.00
N ASP A 143 -4.87 -10.57 -7.44
CA ASP A 143 -4.53 -10.74 -8.87
C ASP A 143 -5.12 -9.66 -9.79
N LYS A 144 -5.72 -10.11 -10.87
CA LYS A 144 -6.26 -9.34 -12.00
C LYS A 144 -7.68 -8.81 -11.74
N GLY A 145 -8.01 -8.42 -10.55
CA GLY A 145 -9.35 -7.94 -10.20
C GLY A 145 -10.33 -9.05 -9.85
N GLU A 146 -9.82 -10.06 -9.21
CA GLU A 146 -10.64 -11.05 -8.51
C GLU A 146 -10.91 -10.58 -7.08
N VAL A 147 -12.08 -10.89 -6.57
CA VAL A 147 -12.51 -10.51 -5.23
C VAL A 147 -13.13 -11.68 -4.49
N ILE A 148 -12.82 -11.77 -3.20
CA ILE A 148 -13.48 -12.69 -2.29
C ILE A 148 -13.97 -11.94 -1.06
N ARG A 149 -15.16 -12.33 -0.57
CA ARG A 149 -15.67 -11.78 0.68
C ARG A 149 -14.90 -12.35 1.86
N LEU A 150 -14.64 -11.53 2.85
CA LEU A 150 -14.08 -11.92 4.14
C LEU A 150 -15.17 -12.05 5.20
N THR A 151 -14.88 -12.79 6.26
CA THR A 151 -15.64 -12.75 7.51
C THR A 151 -15.57 -11.36 8.14
N GLU A 152 -16.44 -11.07 9.09
CA GLU A 152 -16.47 -9.76 9.77
C GLU A 152 -15.14 -9.43 10.47
N ASP A 153 -14.49 -10.42 11.06
CA ASP A 153 -13.18 -10.28 11.67
C ASP A 153 -12.02 -10.23 10.66
N GLY A 154 -12.29 -10.57 9.39
CA GLY A 154 -11.30 -10.55 8.31
C GLY A 154 -10.31 -11.71 8.33
N LEU A 155 -10.57 -12.76 9.13
CA LEU A 155 -9.63 -13.86 9.33
C LEU A 155 -9.97 -15.13 8.52
N ALA A 156 -11.04 -15.08 7.74
CA ALA A 156 -11.43 -16.17 6.86
C ALA A 156 -12.15 -15.63 5.61
N THR A 157 -12.20 -16.45 4.56
CA THR A 157 -12.95 -16.15 3.34
C THR A 157 -14.35 -16.73 3.38
N VAL A 158 -15.30 -16.11 2.66
CA VAL A 158 -16.70 -16.52 2.57
C VAL A 158 -17.11 -16.65 1.11
N GLY A 159 -17.53 -17.84 0.73
CA GLY A 159 -17.94 -18.13 -0.64
C GLY A 159 -16.78 -18.33 -1.59
N GLU A 160 -17.01 -18.05 -2.86
CA GLU A 160 -16.05 -18.24 -3.92
C GLU A 160 -15.48 -16.93 -4.43
N LYS A 161 -14.27 -16.96 -4.92
CA LYS A 161 -13.59 -15.85 -5.59
C LYS A 161 -14.33 -15.51 -6.90
N LYS A 162 -14.57 -14.22 -7.14
CA LYS A 162 -15.27 -13.72 -8.33
C LYS A 162 -14.41 -12.71 -9.06
N LYS A 163 -14.34 -12.80 -10.37
CA LYS A 163 -13.74 -11.79 -11.19
C LYS A 163 -14.70 -10.62 -11.37
N VAL A 164 -14.28 -9.42 -11.00
CA VAL A 164 -15.09 -8.19 -11.07
C VAL A 164 -14.51 -7.14 -12.00
N TYR A 165 -13.27 -7.32 -12.45
CA TYR A 165 -12.59 -6.40 -13.33
C TYR A 165 -11.62 -7.15 -14.26
N ASP A 166 -11.50 -6.68 -15.53
CA ASP A 166 -10.64 -7.33 -16.52
C ASP A 166 -9.24 -6.70 -16.64
N GLY A 167 -8.96 -5.69 -15.85
CA GLY A 167 -7.70 -4.94 -15.94
C GLY A 167 -7.66 -4.01 -17.16
N TRP A 168 -6.57 -3.26 -17.25
CA TRP A 168 -6.30 -2.39 -18.38
C TRP A 168 -5.68 -3.21 -19.51
N LYS A 169 -6.23 -3.14 -20.70
CA LYS A 169 -5.59 -3.70 -21.89
C LYS A 169 -4.74 -2.62 -22.55
N TYR A 170 -3.44 -2.70 -22.40
CA TYR A 170 -2.53 -1.92 -23.22
C TYR A 170 -2.38 -2.60 -24.58
N PRO A 171 -2.37 -1.84 -25.69
CA PRO A 171 -2.41 -2.42 -27.06
C PRO A 171 -1.21 -3.30 -27.39
N ASP A 172 -0.04 -3.05 -26.80
CA ASP A 172 1.20 -3.63 -27.29
C ASP A 172 2.09 -4.19 -26.17
N HIS A 173 1.88 -5.37 -25.67
CA HIS A 173 2.88 -6.19 -24.93
C HIS A 173 2.89 -6.19 -23.40
N TRP A 174 1.98 -5.50 -22.72
CA TRP A 174 1.94 -5.62 -21.26
C TRP A 174 0.83 -6.60 -20.87
N ASP A 175 1.26 -7.75 -20.38
CA ASP A 175 0.33 -8.64 -19.71
C ASP A 175 -0.20 -7.92 -18.48
N THR A 176 -1.50 -7.83 -18.37
CA THR A 176 -2.19 -7.15 -17.24
C THR A 176 -2.06 -7.96 -15.94
N GLU A 177 -1.05 -8.80 -15.84
CA GLU A 177 -0.93 -9.76 -14.74
C GLU A 177 -0.68 -9.12 -13.39
N CYS A 178 -0.08 -7.96 -13.36
CA CYS A 178 0.37 -7.32 -12.14
C CYS A 178 -0.35 -6.02 -11.83
N MET A 179 -1.60 -5.86 -12.18
CA MET A 179 -2.31 -4.66 -11.79
C MET A 179 -2.96 -4.83 -10.42
N CYS A 180 -2.27 -4.35 -9.44
CA CYS A 180 -2.84 -4.02 -8.14
C CYS A 180 -3.95 -3.01 -8.33
N LEU A 181 -5.16 -3.48 -8.32
CA LEU A 181 -6.33 -2.61 -8.43
C LEU A 181 -6.69 -1.96 -7.12
N GLU A 182 -6.32 -2.62 -6.05
CA GLU A 182 -6.79 -2.31 -4.73
C GLU A 182 -6.43 -0.89 -4.30
N LEU A 183 -5.19 -0.55 -4.34
CA LEU A 183 -4.73 0.73 -3.81
C LEU A 183 -5.16 1.91 -4.66
N SER A 184 -4.97 1.79 -5.96
CA SER A 184 -5.31 2.88 -6.86
C SER A 184 -6.78 3.14 -6.89
N LEU A 185 -7.61 2.12 -6.88
CA LEU A 185 -9.05 2.28 -6.97
C LEU A 185 -9.67 2.76 -5.67
N ILE A 186 -9.20 2.29 -4.54
CA ILE A 186 -9.70 2.74 -3.25
C ILE A 186 -9.32 4.18 -3.00
N HIS A 187 -8.12 4.57 -3.33
CA HIS A 187 -7.67 5.94 -3.12
C HIS A 187 -8.09 6.90 -4.24
N ILE A 188 -8.35 6.39 -5.42
CA ILE A 188 -8.86 7.18 -6.54
C ILE A 188 -10.39 7.29 -6.52
N SER A 189 -11.09 6.39 -5.87
CA SER A 189 -12.51 6.56 -5.57
C SER A 189 -12.76 7.57 -4.47
N GLU A 190 -11.80 8.43 -4.22
CA GLU A 190 -11.94 9.52 -3.30
C GLU A 190 -13.08 10.45 -3.63
N PRO A 191 -13.60 11.14 -2.61
CA PRO A 191 -14.70 12.10 -2.76
C PRO A 191 -14.51 13.15 -3.86
N THR A 192 -13.27 13.42 -4.24
CA THR A 192 -12.93 14.34 -5.33
C THR A 192 -13.43 13.90 -6.69
N ARG A 193 -13.66 12.61 -6.91
CA ARG A 193 -14.26 12.12 -8.17
C ARG A 193 -15.76 12.25 -8.19
N HIS A 194 -16.41 12.21 -7.04
CA HIS A 194 -17.86 12.39 -6.94
C HIS A 194 -18.30 13.84 -7.03
N SER A 195 -17.38 14.78 -6.92
CA SER A 195 -17.67 16.21 -7.09
C SER A 195 -17.47 16.72 -8.50
N LEU A 196 -17.08 15.86 -9.44
CA LEU A 196 -16.84 16.20 -10.86
C LEU A 196 -17.83 15.52 -11.83
N ILE A 197 -18.90 14.91 -11.30
CA ILE A 197 -19.98 14.35 -12.11
C ILE A 197 -21.27 15.09 -11.83
#